data_55ec8cd22d3febb74c5a7ff992ec9366
#
_entry.id   55ec8cd22d3febb74c5a7ff992ec9366
#
_cell.length_a   1.000
_cell.length_b   1.000
_cell.length_c   1.000
_cell.angle_alpha   90.00
_cell.angle_beta   90.00
_cell.angle_gamma   90.00
#
_symmetry.space_group_name_H-M   'P 1'
#
loop_
_entity.id
_entity.type
_entity.pdbx_description
1 polymer ?
#
loop_
_entity_poly.entity_id
_entity_poly.type
_entity_poly.pdbx_seq_one_letter_code
_entity_poly.pdbx_strand_id
1 'polypeptide(L)'
;MFLTFFPKFPSFSREFTKELAKVFKLSATLRGTLAANRGDPELEKRSAMKNVSMQMSWMALICCLFWPVLISLTINAADAAELAADPETKSAEELAKETQNPVANLISVPFQNNFNFGIGPNDVTQWVLNVQPVIPITLNKDWNLITRIIMPIINQPSPAPGIPSAFGLGDINPTFFLSPANGKLIWGIGPTMTFPTATDSLLGNGKWSAGPSLVVLMTPGHWVFGALANNQWSFAGWGKKSVNAFLVQPFINYNFSHGWYLTSSPIITADWLAASADRWTLPIGGGVGKLFKLGKQPINAQLAAYSNVVKPQQGGADWQLRFQVQFLFPK
;
A
#
# COMPACT_ATOMS: atom_id res chain seq x y z
N MET A 1 -13.55 -21.63 7.80
CA MET A 1 -14.88 -21.01 7.56
C MET A 1 -14.73 -19.64 6.91
N PHE A 2 -13.83 -19.50 5.88
CA PHE A 2 -13.49 -18.24 5.19
C PHE A 2 -13.57 -18.34 3.65
N LEU A 3 -14.20 -19.38 3.11
CA LEU A 3 -14.14 -19.71 1.66
C LEU A 3 -15.49 -19.60 0.93
N THR A 4 -16.50 -18.95 1.47
CA THR A 4 -17.86 -18.94 0.87
C THR A 4 -18.40 -17.57 0.45
N PHE A 5 -17.55 -16.53 0.27
CA PHE A 5 -18.03 -15.18 -0.08
C PHE A 5 -17.57 -14.64 -1.45
N PHE A 6 -17.12 -15.48 -2.38
CA PHE A 6 -16.89 -15.06 -3.76
C PHE A 6 -17.99 -15.60 -4.67
N PRO A 7 -18.75 -14.75 -5.37
CA PRO A 7 -19.70 -15.24 -6.38
C PRO A 7 -18.93 -15.84 -7.56
N LYS A 8 -19.49 -16.94 -8.07
CA LYS A 8 -18.98 -17.82 -9.12
C LYS A 8 -18.49 -17.07 -10.38
N PHE A 9 -17.15 -17.03 -10.56
CA PHE A 9 -16.52 -16.98 -11.87
C PHE A 9 -15.78 -18.32 -12.09
N PRO A 10 -16.43 -19.34 -12.68
CA PRO A 10 -15.89 -20.71 -12.64
C PRO A 10 -14.72 -21.00 -13.59
N SER A 11 -14.46 -20.18 -14.61
CA SER A 11 -13.42 -20.48 -15.62
C SER A 11 -12.09 -19.76 -15.38
N PHE A 12 -12.11 -18.51 -14.93
CA PHE A 12 -10.90 -17.72 -14.71
C PHE A 12 -10.10 -18.18 -13.47
N SER A 13 -10.78 -18.63 -12.41
CA SER A 13 -10.16 -19.06 -11.15
C SER A 13 -9.31 -20.33 -11.30
N ARG A 14 -9.70 -21.32 -12.12
CA ARG A 14 -8.98 -22.60 -12.25
C ARG A 14 -7.71 -22.49 -13.10
N GLU A 15 -7.72 -21.71 -14.16
CA GLU A 15 -6.53 -21.50 -14.98
C GLU A 15 -5.50 -20.64 -14.28
N PHE A 16 -5.92 -19.56 -13.62
CA PHE A 16 -5.06 -18.68 -12.85
C PHE A 16 -4.37 -19.44 -11.69
N THR A 17 -5.12 -20.31 -10.98
CA THR A 17 -4.53 -21.12 -9.90
C THR A 17 -3.55 -22.17 -10.42
N LYS A 18 -3.77 -22.73 -11.60
CA LYS A 18 -2.83 -23.66 -12.24
C LYS A 18 -1.54 -22.99 -12.69
N GLU A 19 -1.63 -21.78 -13.24
CA GLU A 19 -0.45 -21.02 -13.66
C GLU A 19 0.36 -20.53 -12.47
N LEU A 20 -0.29 -20.05 -11.40
CA LEU A 20 0.38 -19.76 -10.14
C LEU A 20 1.09 -20.98 -9.54
N ALA A 21 0.47 -22.16 -9.55
CA ALA A 21 1.09 -23.39 -9.05
C ALA A 21 2.30 -23.81 -9.88
N LYS A 22 2.29 -23.64 -11.22
CA LYS A 22 3.46 -23.88 -12.07
C LYS A 22 4.62 -22.93 -11.73
N VAL A 23 4.33 -21.65 -11.51
CA VAL A 23 5.32 -20.64 -11.15
C VAL A 23 5.94 -20.96 -9.78
N PHE A 24 5.14 -21.37 -8.78
CA PHE A 24 5.64 -21.77 -7.47
C PHE A 24 6.51 -23.02 -7.54
N LYS A 25 6.13 -24.02 -8.35
CA LYS A 25 6.93 -25.24 -8.56
C LYS A 25 8.28 -24.95 -9.25
N LEU A 26 8.29 -24.04 -10.24
CA LEU A 26 9.50 -23.61 -10.93
C LEU A 26 10.47 -22.86 -10.00
N SER A 27 9.95 -22.00 -9.11
CA SER A 27 10.75 -21.26 -8.13
C SER A 27 11.39 -22.17 -7.08
N ALA A 28 10.69 -23.22 -6.65
CA ALA A 28 11.20 -24.20 -5.69
C ALA A 28 12.32 -25.06 -6.27
N THR A 29 12.21 -25.47 -7.54
CA THR A 29 13.23 -26.25 -8.24
C THR A 29 14.51 -25.43 -8.48
N LEU A 30 14.39 -24.13 -8.80
CA LEU A 30 15.53 -23.22 -8.97
C LEU A 30 16.29 -22.95 -7.67
N ARG A 31 15.62 -22.93 -6.51
CA ARG A 31 16.27 -22.77 -5.18
C ARG A 31 17.13 -23.97 -4.81
N GLY A 32 16.71 -25.20 -5.16
CA GLY A 32 17.48 -26.42 -4.89
C GLY A 32 18.79 -26.50 -5.68
N THR A 33 18.83 -25.94 -6.88
CA THR A 33 20.02 -25.98 -7.77
C THR A 33 21.03 -24.87 -7.43
N LEU A 34 20.60 -23.74 -6.88
CA LEU A 34 21.46 -22.59 -6.52
C LEU A 34 22.20 -22.77 -5.19
N ALA A 35 21.73 -23.65 -4.31
CA ALA A 35 22.39 -23.95 -3.03
C ALA A 35 23.67 -24.79 -3.17
N ALA A 36 23.88 -25.44 -4.31
CA ALA A 36 24.95 -26.41 -4.49
C ALA A 36 26.28 -25.87 -5.07
N ASN A 37 26.36 -24.58 -5.48
CA ASN A 37 27.55 -24.09 -6.19
C ASN A 37 27.96 -22.67 -5.73
N ARG A 38 28.54 -22.56 -4.54
CA ARG A 38 29.16 -21.34 -4.04
C ARG A 38 30.65 -21.35 -4.38
N GLY A 39 31.09 -20.44 -5.26
CA GLY A 39 32.50 -20.17 -5.44
C GLY A 39 33.00 -19.64 -6.79
N ASP A 40 32.14 -19.43 -7.79
CA ASP A 40 32.57 -18.97 -9.12
C ASP A 40 32.03 -17.56 -9.42
N PRO A 41 32.91 -16.52 -9.59
CA PRO A 41 32.52 -15.12 -9.86
C PRO A 41 31.73 -14.95 -11.17
N GLU A 42 31.96 -15.79 -12.17
CA GLU A 42 31.20 -15.77 -13.43
C GLU A 42 29.76 -16.28 -13.24
N LEU A 43 29.56 -17.20 -12.31
CA LEU A 43 28.22 -17.67 -11.93
C LEU A 43 27.44 -16.60 -11.15
N GLU A 44 28.14 -15.78 -10.36
CA GLU A 44 27.51 -14.66 -9.63
C GLU A 44 27.03 -13.57 -10.59
N LYS A 45 27.82 -13.23 -11.62
CA LYS A 45 27.41 -12.32 -12.70
C LYS A 45 26.25 -12.87 -13.54
N ARG A 46 26.26 -14.16 -13.84
CA ARG A 46 25.14 -14.84 -14.55
C ARG A 46 23.89 -14.91 -13.69
N SER A 47 24.03 -15.08 -12.37
CA SER A 47 22.93 -15.03 -11.41
C SER A 47 22.33 -13.62 -11.32
N ALA A 48 23.16 -12.58 -11.25
CA ALA A 48 22.73 -11.18 -11.26
C ALA A 48 21.99 -10.83 -12.57
N MET A 49 22.52 -11.20 -13.72
CA MET A 49 21.83 -10.99 -15.02
C MET A 49 20.52 -11.78 -15.13
N LYS A 50 20.44 -13.00 -14.59
CA LYS A 50 19.19 -13.78 -14.53
C LYS A 50 18.19 -13.15 -13.57
N ASN A 51 18.63 -12.58 -12.45
CA ASN A 51 17.77 -11.85 -11.53
C ASN A 51 17.20 -10.58 -12.17
N VAL A 52 18.00 -9.82 -12.90
CA VAL A 52 17.54 -8.65 -13.67
C VAL A 52 16.55 -9.07 -14.75
N SER A 53 16.83 -10.13 -15.52
CA SER A 53 15.93 -10.70 -16.53
C SER A 53 14.63 -11.21 -15.91
N MET A 54 14.69 -11.83 -14.73
CA MET A 54 13.53 -12.33 -14.00
C MET A 54 12.71 -11.16 -13.43
N GLN A 55 13.36 -10.10 -12.91
CA GLN A 55 12.69 -8.87 -12.47
C GLN A 55 12.00 -8.14 -13.63
N MET A 56 12.64 -8.05 -14.81
CA MET A 56 12.01 -7.51 -16.02
C MET A 56 10.83 -8.38 -16.49
N SER A 57 10.91 -9.69 -16.36
CA SER A 57 9.82 -10.62 -16.68
C SER A 57 8.63 -10.47 -15.73
N TRP A 58 8.88 -10.26 -14.45
CA TRP A 58 7.84 -9.96 -13.44
C TRP A 58 7.22 -8.58 -13.65
N MET A 59 8.01 -7.56 -13.98
CA MET A 59 7.50 -6.24 -14.36
C MET A 59 6.64 -6.33 -15.63
N ALA A 60 7.04 -7.10 -16.63
CA ALA A 60 6.25 -7.33 -17.83
C ALA A 60 4.95 -8.07 -17.54
N LEU A 61 4.96 -9.07 -16.65
CA LEU A 61 3.76 -9.81 -16.20
C LEU A 61 2.81 -8.90 -15.39
N ILE A 62 3.35 -8.05 -14.53
CA ILE A 62 2.58 -7.04 -13.79
C ILE A 62 2.01 -6.01 -14.77
N CYS A 63 2.80 -5.52 -15.72
CA CYS A 63 2.30 -4.65 -16.79
C CYS A 63 1.21 -5.32 -17.63
N CYS A 64 1.35 -6.60 -17.99
CA CYS A 64 0.33 -7.35 -18.73
C CYS A 64 -0.94 -7.63 -17.93
N LEU A 65 -0.85 -7.80 -16.61
CA LEU A 65 -2.02 -7.96 -15.74
C LEU A 65 -2.76 -6.64 -15.50
N PHE A 66 -2.05 -5.50 -15.56
CA PHE A 66 -2.63 -4.16 -15.35
C PHE A 66 -2.89 -3.40 -16.66
N TRP A 67 -2.35 -3.87 -17.81
CA TRP A 67 -2.62 -3.30 -19.13
C TRP A 67 -4.11 -3.21 -19.49
N PRO A 68 -4.97 -4.22 -19.23
CA PRO A 68 -6.40 -4.09 -19.47
C PRO A 68 -7.08 -3.07 -18.53
N VAL A 69 -6.54 -2.84 -17.32
CA VAL A 69 -7.06 -1.80 -16.40
C VAL A 69 -6.71 -0.40 -16.92
N LEU A 70 -5.53 -0.20 -17.49
CA LEU A 70 -5.11 1.07 -18.13
C LEU A 70 -5.88 1.35 -19.43
N ILE A 71 -6.18 0.32 -20.23
CA ILE A 71 -7.02 0.46 -21.44
C ILE A 71 -8.48 0.77 -21.05
N SER A 72 -8.97 0.26 -19.93
CA SER A 72 -10.29 0.58 -19.38
C SER A 72 -10.40 2.03 -18.86
N LEU A 73 -9.27 2.74 -18.69
CA LEU A 73 -9.27 4.18 -18.36
C LEU A 73 -9.80 5.08 -19.48
N THR A 74 -9.98 4.55 -20.69
CA THR A 74 -10.68 5.23 -21.80
C THR A 74 -12.19 4.94 -21.81
N ILE A 75 -12.78 4.54 -20.68
CA ILE A 75 -14.20 4.24 -20.54
C ILE A 75 -15.03 5.50 -20.81
N ASN A 76 -15.98 5.33 -21.67
CA ASN A 76 -16.86 6.28 -22.33
C ASN A 76 -17.62 7.21 -21.37
N ALA A 77 -17.95 8.41 -21.86
CA ALA A 77 -18.87 9.35 -21.23
C ALA A 77 -20.25 8.76 -20.87
N ALA A 78 -20.61 7.60 -21.42
CA ALA A 78 -21.81 6.85 -21.10
C ALA A 78 -21.84 6.28 -19.66
N ASP A 79 -20.70 5.74 -19.16
CA ASP A 79 -20.63 5.17 -17.80
C ASP A 79 -20.67 6.28 -16.72
N ALA A 80 -20.21 7.49 -17.07
CA ALA A 80 -20.31 8.64 -16.17
C ALA A 80 -21.74 9.19 -16.08
N ALA A 81 -22.53 9.05 -17.14
CA ALA A 81 -23.95 9.45 -17.17
C ALA A 81 -24.81 8.45 -16.37
N GLU A 82 -24.47 7.15 -16.36
CA GLU A 82 -25.16 6.14 -15.57
C GLU A 82 -24.93 6.33 -14.05
N LEU A 83 -23.76 6.84 -13.65
CA LEU A 83 -23.48 7.20 -12.24
C LEU A 83 -24.33 8.40 -11.76
N ALA A 84 -24.74 9.27 -12.67
CA ALA A 84 -25.51 10.47 -12.37
C ALA A 84 -27.05 10.25 -12.44
N ALA A 85 -27.48 9.11 -12.94
CA ALA A 85 -28.90 8.86 -13.25
C ALA A 85 -29.69 8.17 -12.13
N ASP A 86 -29.02 7.66 -11.06
CA ASP A 86 -29.67 7.00 -9.93
C ASP A 86 -29.75 7.96 -8.73
N PRO A 87 -30.93 8.47 -8.35
CA PRO A 87 -31.07 9.45 -7.27
C PRO A 87 -30.72 8.92 -5.87
N GLU A 88 -30.55 7.62 -5.69
CA GLU A 88 -30.09 7.01 -4.42
C GLU A 88 -28.58 6.76 -4.37
N THR A 89 -27.87 6.89 -5.50
CA THR A 89 -26.41 6.66 -5.57
C THR A 89 -25.66 7.98 -5.42
N LYS A 90 -24.71 8.01 -4.47
CA LYS A 90 -23.75 9.12 -4.32
C LYS A 90 -23.07 9.43 -5.65
N SER A 91 -22.88 10.71 -5.96
CA SER A 91 -22.16 11.14 -7.16
C SER A 91 -20.71 10.59 -7.17
N ALA A 92 -20.11 10.43 -8.34
CA ALA A 92 -18.72 9.97 -8.48
C ALA A 92 -17.75 10.88 -7.71
N GLU A 93 -18.03 12.18 -7.64
CA GLU A 93 -17.23 13.14 -6.89
C GLU A 93 -17.36 12.94 -5.37
N GLU A 94 -18.57 12.76 -4.86
CA GLU A 94 -18.81 12.50 -3.43
C GLU A 94 -18.16 11.19 -2.97
N LEU A 95 -18.30 10.15 -3.77
CA LEU A 95 -17.66 8.87 -3.48
C LEU A 95 -16.12 8.97 -3.58
N ALA A 96 -15.57 9.76 -4.52
CA ALA A 96 -14.15 10.04 -4.58
C ALA A 96 -13.64 10.73 -3.31
N LYS A 97 -14.36 11.72 -2.79
CA LYS A 97 -14.03 12.39 -1.52
C LYS A 97 -14.08 11.43 -0.33
N GLU A 98 -15.08 10.54 -0.30
CA GLU A 98 -15.15 9.51 0.75
C GLU A 98 -13.96 8.56 0.70
N THR A 99 -13.50 8.13 -0.48
CA THR A 99 -12.34 7.24 -0.62
C THR A 99 -11.03 7.88 -0.17
N GLN A 100 -10.97 9.22 -0.21
CA GLN A 100 -9.83 10.02 0.21
C GLN A 100 -9.84 10.35 1.70
N ASN A 101 -10.92 10.00 2.40
CA ASN A 101 -11.08 10.20 3.84
C ASN A 101 -10.68 8.92 4.61
N PRO A 102 -9.57 8.93 5.39
CA PRO A 102 -9.11 7.75 6.13
C PRO A 102 -10.08 7.23 7.21
N VAL A 103 -11.07 8.05 7.61
CA VAL A 103 -12.08 7.73 8.63
C VAL A 103 -13.50 7.79 8.06
N ALA A 104 -13.66 7.57 6.76
CA ALA A 104 -14.97 7.49 6.13
C ALA A 104 -15.81 6.31 6.65
N ASN A 105 -17.13 6.49 6.67
CA ASN A 105 -18.05 5.38 6.96
C ASN A 105 -18.29 4.50 5.70
N LEU A 106 -17.20 4.08 5.09
CA LEU A 106 -17.16 3.33 3.84
C LEU A 106 -16.25 2.12 4.01
N ILE A 107 -16.78 0.90 3.79
CA ILE A 107 -15.93 -0.29 3.73
C ILE A 107 -15.11 -0.23 2.45
N SER A 108 -13.80 -0.37 2.57
CA SER A 108 -12.91 -0.38 1.42
C SER A 108 -11.71 -1.31 1.61
N VAL A 109 -11.18 -1.81 0.51
CA VAL A 109 -10.01 -2.67 0.51
C VAL A 109 -8.99 -2.14 -0.52
N PRO A 110 -8.09 -1.23 -0.11
CA PRO A 110 -6.97 -0.80 -0.92
C PRO A 110 -5.91 -1.89 -1.08
N PHE A 111 -5.43 -2.06 -2.32
CA PHE A 111 -4.24 -2.81 -2.69
C PHE A 111 -3.21 -1.78 -3.18
N GLN A 112 -2.31 -1.38 -2.30
CA GLN A 112 -1.33 -0.34 -2.59
C GLN A 112 0.03 -0.96 -2.87
N ASN A 113 0.48 -0.90 -4.12
CA ASN A 113 1.80 -1.32 -4.56
C ASN A 113 2.76 -0.14 -4.46
N ASN A 114 3.87 -0.33 -3.77
CA ASN A 114 4.95 0.64 -3.66
C ASN A 114 6.22 0.01 -4.23
N PHE A 115 6.80 0.63 -5.24
CA PHE A 115 8.09 0.30 -5.79
C PHE A 115 9.08 1.35 -5.30
N ASN A 116 10.00 0.95 -4.43
CA ASN A 116 11.01 1.81 -3.83
C ASN A 116 12.34 1.56 -4.54
N PHE A 117 12.84 2.56 -5.25
CA PHE A 117 14.02 2.48 -6.11
C PHE A 117 15.25 3.08 -5.44
N GLY A 118 16.44 2.62 -5.82
CA GLY A 118 17.71 3.18 -5.35
C GLY A 118 18.08 2.75 -3.94
N ILE A 119 17.75 1.52 -3.53
CA ILE A 119 18.02 1.06 -2.16
C ILE A 119 19.40 0.42 -2.07
N GLY A 120 20.22 1.00 -1.18
CA GLY A 120 21.52 0.47 -0.81
C GLY A 120 22.56 0.49 -1.92
N PRO A 121 23.79 0.01 -1.65
CA PRO A 121 24.90 -0.01 -2.62
C PRO A 121 24.63 -0.80 -3.89
N ASN A 122 23.70 -1.78 -3.84
CA ASN A 122 23.35 -2.59 -5.01
C ASN A 122 22.24 -1.95 -5.86
N ASP A 123 21.77 -0.73 -5.53
CA ASP A 123 20.74 0.03 -6.26
C ASP A 123 19.48 -0.82 -6.57
N VAL A 124 19.00 -1.54 -5.57
CA VAL A 124 17.90 -2.47 -5.76
C VAL A 124 16.53 -1.80 -5.65
N THR A 125 15.54 -2.44 -6.27
CA THR A 125 14.12 -2.05 -6.15
C THR A 125 13.40 -2.98 -5.19
N GLN A 126 12.94 -2.44 -4.07
CA GLN A 126 12.03 -3.13 -3.15
C GLN A 126 10.60 -2.98 -3.65
N TRP A 127 9.84 -4.06 -3.63
CA TRP A 127 8.39 -4.00 -3.84
C TRP A 127 7.64 -4.33 -2.55
N VAL A 128 6.67 -3.47 -2.23
CA VAL A 128 5.80 -3.64 -1.06
C VAL A 128 4.34 -3.52 -1.51
N LEU A 129 3.59 -4.60 -1.40
CA LEU A 129 2.14 -4.60 -1.53
C LEU A 129 1.50 -4.48 -0.14
N ASN A 130 0.85 -3.37 0.13
CA ASN A 130 0.03 -3.20 1.31
C ASN A 130 -1.43 -3.55 0.99
N VAL A 131 -1.96 -4.60 1.60
CA VAL A 131 -3.40 -4.86 1.63
C VAL A 131 -3.96 -4.16 2.86
N GLN A 132 -4.91 -3.20 2.65
CA GLN A 132 -5.30 -2.26 3.70
C GLN A 132 -6.83 -2.21 3.92
N PRO A 133 -7.50 -3.28 4.39
CA PRO A 133 -8.94 -3.21 4.67
C PRO A 133 -9.25 -2.12 5.69
N VAL A 134 -10.26 -1.32 5.36
CA VAL A 134 -10.87 -0.30 6.24
C VAL A 134 -12.31 -0.71 6.48
N ILE A 135 -12.66 -0.88 7.75
CA ILE A 135 -13.99 -1.34 8.18
C ILE A 135 -14.53 -0.37 9.22
N PRO A 136 -15.53 0.45 8.87
CA PRO A 136 -16.23 1.30 9.82
C PRO A 136 -17.28 0.50 10.58
N ILE A 137 -17.31 0.69 11.90
CA ILE A 137 -18.27 0.12 12.83
C ILE A 137 -19.01 1.28 13.49
N THR A 138 -20.32 1.41 13.25
CA THR A 138 -21.15 2.41 13.91
C THR A 138 -21.37 1.99 15.37
N LEU A 139 -20.87 2.78 16.31
CA LEU A 139 -21.05 2.52 17.75
C LEU A 139 -22.40 3.07 18.22
N ASN A 140 -22.75 4.27 17.80
CA ASN A 140 -24.02 4.93 18.05
C ASN A 140 -24.23 6.04 17.01
N LYS A 141 -25.28 6.88 17.19
CA LYS A 141 -25.60 7.99 16.27
C LYS A 141 -24.52 9.08 16.18
N ASP A 142 -23.65 9.19 17.17
CA ASP A 142 -22.66 10.25 17.30
C ASP A 142 -21.24 9.78 17.02
N TRP A 143 -20.95 8.47 17.08
CA TRP A 143 -19.60 7.91 17.03
C TRP A 143 -19.48 6.67 16.16
N ASN A 144 -18.41 6.64 15.39
CA ASN A 144 -17.94 5.49 14.63
C ASN A 144 -16.56 5.03 15.13
N LEU A 145 -16.33 3.72 15.12
CA LEU A 145 -15.01 3.12 15.24
C LEU A 145 -14.55 2.69 13.86
N ILE A 146 -13.46 3.27 13.38
CA ILE A 146 -12.89 2.94 12.08
C ILE A 146 -11.67 2.05 12.31
N THR A 147 -11.72 0.83 11.82
CA THR A 147 -10.58 -0.10 11.88
C THR A 147 -9.87 -0.10 10.54
N ARG A 148 -8.56 0.15 10.56
CA ARG A 148 -7.68 0.04 9.39
C ARG A 148 -6.56 -0.94 9.71
N ILE A 149 -6.38 -1.96 8.89
CA ILE A 149 -5.32 -2.95 9.08
C ILE A 149 -4.42 -2.89 7.86
N ILE A 150 -3.11 -2.71 8.05
CA ILE A 150 -2.12 -2.75 6.97
C ILE A 150 -1.41 -4.10 7.06
N MET A 151 -1.49 -4.88 5.99
CA MET A 151 -0.81 -6.18 5.85
C MET A 151 0.18 -6.08 4.69
N PRO A 152 1.50 -5.91 4.95
CA PRO A 152 2.49 -5.77 3.90
C PRO A 152 2.98 -7.13 3.41
N ILE A 153 3.04 -7.29 2.08
CA ILE A 153 3.78 -8.36 1.40
C ILE A 153 4.98 -7.70 0.76
N ILE A 154 6.18 -8.16 1.10
CA ILE A 154 7.43 -7.47 0.77
C ILE A 154 8.33 -8.37 -0.05
N ASN A 155 8.85 -7.86 -1.15
CA ASN A 155 9.99 -8.41 -1.86
C ASN A 155 11.18 -7.46 -1.66
N GLN A 156 12.16 -7.91 -0.86
CA GLN A 156 13.39 -7.19 -0.57
C GLN A 156 14.54 -7.91 -1.25
N PRO A 157 15.04 -7.43 -2.42
CA PRO A 157 16.29 -7.91 -2.98
C PRO A 157 17.47 -7.57 -2.07
N SER A 158 18.60 -8.24 -2.25
CA SER A 158 19.83 -7.98 -1.49
C SER A 158 20.30 -6.52 -1.67
N PRO A 159 20.21 -5.66 -0.66
CA PRO A 159 20.54 -4.24 -0.80
C PRO A 159 22.04 -3.97 -0.76
N ALA A 160 22.84 -4.91 -0.23
CA ALA A 160 24.29 -4.80 -0.11
C ALA A 160 24.95 -6.19 -0.06
N PRO A 161 26.27 -6.29 -0.37
CA PRO A 161 27.01 -7.55 -0.19
C PRO A 161 26.89 -8.07 1.23
N GLY A 162 26.64 -9.38 1.36
CA GLY A 162 26.47 -10.05 2.65
C GLY A 162 25.07 -9.94 3.28
N ILE A 163 24.16 -9.15 2.73
CA ILE A 163 22.75 -9.10 3.14
C ILE A 163 21.92 -9.91 2.15
N PRO A 164 21.23 -10.99 2.58
CA PRO A 164 20.42 -11.80 1.67
C PRO A 164 19.17 -11.07 1.19
N SER A 165 18.54 -11.58 0.13
CA SER A 165 17.18 -11.18 -0.27
C SER A 165 16.15 -11.90 0.58
N ALA A 166 15.00 -11.26 0.81
CA ALA A 166 13.85 -11.85 1.50
C ALA A 166 12.55 -11.58 0.75
N PHE A 167 11.61 -12.53 0.86
CA PHE A 167 10.24 -12.37 0.36
C PHE A 167 9.26 -12.98 1.35
N GLY A 168 8.20 -12.23 1.70
CA GLY A 168 7.18 -12.72 2.61
C GLY A 168 6.29 -11.63 3.18
N LEU A 169 5.63 -11.95 4.28
CA LEU A 169 4.84 -10.98 5.03
C LEU A 169 5.78 -10.11 5.89
N GLY A 170 5.44 -8.84 5.99
CA GLY A 170 6.01 -7.92 6.97
C GLY A 170 5.19 -7.88 8.27
N ASP A 171 5.48 -6.89 9.09
CA ASP A 171 4.77 -6.67 10.36
C ASP A 171 3.38 -6.05 10.09
N ILE A 172 2.32 -6.66 10.62
CA ILE A 172 0.95 -6.18 10.49
C ILE A 172 0.74 -4.96 11.39
N ASN A 173 0.10 -3.92 10.83
CA ASN A 173 -0.15 -2.67 11.54
C ASN A 173 -1.64 -2.33 11.57
N PRO A 174 -2.39 -2.68 12.65
CA PRO A 174 -3.74 -2.21 12.88
C PRO A 174 -3.76 -0.81 13.51
N THR A 175 -4.73 0.00 13.08
CA THR A 175 -5.07 1.30 13.67
C THR A 175 -6.57 1.38 13.90
N PHE A 176 -6.96 1.91 15.04
CA PHE A 176 -8.36 2.06 15.45
C PHE A 176 -8.64 3.53 15.71
N PHE A 177 -9.53 4.16 14.93
CA PHE A 177 -9.91 5.55 15.12
C PHE A 177 -11.32 5.64 15.68
N LEU A 178 -11.47 6.30 16.81
CA LEU A 178 -12.75 6.83 17.26
C LEU A 178 -12.98 8.16 16.55
N SER A 179 -14.06 8.26 15.76
CA SER A 179 -14.38 9.41 14.92
C SER A 179 -15.83 9.83 15.11
N PRO A 180 -16.14 11.13 15.23
CA PRO A 180 -17.52 11.61 15.23
C PRO A 180 -18.23 11.22 13.92
N ALA A 181 -19.51 10.84 14.02
CA ALA A 181 -20.32 10.50 12.86
C ALA A 181 -20.64 11.72 11.98
N ASN A 182 -20.66 12.93 12.57
CA ASN A 182 -21.04 14.18 11.93
C ASN A 182 -20.07 15.31 12.29
N GLY A 183 -19.91 16.28 11.39
CA GLY A 183 -19.09 17.46 11.63
C GLY A 183 -18.50 18.03 10.35
N LYS A 184 -18.24 19.35 10.32
CA LYS A 184 -17.53 20.02 9.21
C LYS A 184 -16.03 19.69 9.24
N LEU A 185 -15.46 19.58 10.43
CA LEU A 185 -14.11 19.08 10.65
C LEU A 185 -14.21 17.57 10.90
N ILE A 186 -13.60 16.79 10.02
CA ILE A 186 -13.54 15.34 10.17
C ILE A 186 -12.24 14.99 10.91
N TRP A 187 -12.35 14.23 11.97
CA TRP A 187 -11.19 13.82 12.75
C TRP A 187 -11.38 12.45 13.38
N GLY A 188 -10.30 11.81 13.73
CA GLY A 188 -10.31 10.55 14.46
C GLY A 188 -9.05 10.42 15.29
N ILE A 189 -9.19 9.84 16.47
CA ILE A 189 -8.08 9.57 17.38
C ILE A 189 -8.17 8.13 17.89
N GLY A 190 -7.03 7.51 18.14
CA GLY A 190 -7.00 6.19 18.74
C GLY A 190 -5.64 5.52 18.66
N PRO A 191 -5.52 4.27 19.10
CA PRO A 191 -4.26 3.54 19.09
C PRO A 191 -3.92 3.03 17.69
N THR A 192 -2.62 3.04 17.37
CA THR A 192 -2.01 2.26 16.32
C THR A 192 -1.04 1.26 16.94
N MET A 193 -0.93 0.08 16.34
CA MET A 193 -0.08 -1.00 16.85
C MET A 193 0.71 -1.61 15.69
N THR A 194 1.83 -2.25 16.01
CA THR A 194 2.58 -3.11 15.09
C THR A 194 2.80 -4.46 15.74
N PHE A 195 2.40 -5.51 15.04
CA PHE A 195 2.55 -6.90 15.47
C PHE A 195 3.74 -7.52 14.73
N PRO A 196 4.67 -8.19 15.44
CA PRO A 196 5.84 -8.80 14.82
C PRO A 196 5.46 -10.11 14.09
N THR A 197 4.76 -9.96 12.97
CA THR A 197 4.25 -11.06 12.14
C THR A 197 5.12 -11.36 10.93
N ALA A 198 6.21 -10.61 10.76
CA ALA A 198 7.11 -10.78 9.64
C ALA A 198 7.64 -12.22 9.55
N THR A 199 7.61 -12.78 8.34
CA THR A 199 8.05 -14.15 8.08
C THR A 199 9.57 -14.29 7.93
N ASP A 200 10.28 -13.16 7.88
CA ASP A 200 11.74 -13.07 7.85
C ASP A 200 12.20 -11.84 8.63
N SER A 201 13.35 -11.92 9.28
CA SER A 201 13.92 -10.84 10.09
C SER A 201 14.31 -9.57 9.28
N LEU A 202 14.44 -9.68 7.96
CA LEU A 202 14.67 -8.55 7.06
C LEU A 202 13.37 -7.82 6.66
N LEU A 203 12.20 -8.40 6.96
CA LEU A 203 10.89 -7.88 6.57
C LEU A 203 10.12 -7.24 7.73
N GLY A 204 10.68 -7.28 8.95
CA GLY A 204 10.06 -6.70 10.14
C GLY A 204 11.05 -6.44 11.27
N ASN A 205 10.57 -5.76 12.30
CA ASN A 205 11.41 -5.37 13.43
C ASN A 205 11.44 -6.42 14.56
N GLY A 206 10.56 -7.44 14.54
CA GLY A 206 10.42 -8.41 15.60
C GLY A 206 9.97 -7.79 16.93
N LYS A 207 9.26 -6.66 16.88
CA LYS A 207 8.83 -5.88 18.06
C LYS A 207 7.33 -5.64 18.05
N TRP A 208 6.71 -5.86 19.19
CA TRP A 208 5.40 -5.30 19.51
C TRP A 208 5.56 -3.82 19.77
N SER A 209 4.87 -3.00 19.03
CA SER A 209 4.89 -1.55 19.18
C SER A 209 3.47 -1.01 19.23
N ALA A 210 3.29 0.08 19.96
CA ALA A 210 2.00 0.78 20.02
C ALA A 210 2.22 2.26 20.26
N GLY A 211 1.19 3.04 19.94
CA GLY A 211 1.17 4.46 20.22
C GLY A 211 -0.10 5.15 19.73
N PRO A 212 -0.24 6.47 19.99
CA PRO A 212 -1.37 7.24 19.52
C PRO A 212 -1.33 7.51 18.03
N SER A 213 -2.49 7.58 17.43
CA SER A 213 -2.71 8.03 16.06
C SER A 213 -3.82 9.07 16.01
N LEU A 214 -3.63 10.09 15.20
CA LEU A 214 -4.56 11.18 14.98
C LEU A 214 -4.73 11.39 13.48
N VAL A 215 -5.96 11.63 13.03
CA VAL A 215 -6.25 12.10 11.68
C VAL A 215 -7.17 13.32 11.78
N VAL A 216 -6.91 14.33 10.94
CA VAL A 216 -7.75 15.51 10.80
C VAL A 216 -7.84 15.87 9.33
N LEU A 217 -9.05 16.15 8.83
CA LEU A 217 -9.26 16.57 7.45
C LEU A 217 -10.50 17.45 7.26
N MET A 218 -10.53 18.12 6.12
CA MET A 218 -11.65 18.92 5.64
C MET A 218 -11.90 18.61 4.14
N THR A 219 -13.16 18.81 3.72
CA THR A 219 -13.60 18.53 2.35
C THR A 219 -14.36 19.68 1.70
N PRO A 220 -13.82 20.94 1.68
CA PRO A 220 -14.50 22.08 1.12
C PRO A 220 -14.51 22.05 -0.41
N GLY A 221 -15.69 22.21 -1.03
CA GLY A 221 -15.83 22.21 -2.49
C GLY A 221 -15.18 20.99 -3.15
N HIS A 222 -14.26 21.19 -4.09
CA HIS A 222 -13.54 20.12 -4.77
C HIS A 222 -12.32 19.56 -4.01
N TRP A 223 -11.97 20.17 -2.89
CA TRP A 223 -10.77 19.82 -2.14
C TRP A 223 -11.04 18.75 -1.08
N VAL A 224 -10.06 17.88 -0.87
CA VAL A 224 -9.93 17.06 0.34
C VAL A 224 -8.49 17.22 0.80
N PHE A 225 -8.29 17.75 1.99
CA PHE A 225 -6.96 17.92 2.56
C PHE A 225 -6.95 17.70 4.07
N GLY A 226 -5.82 17.23 4.55
CA GLY A 226 -5.64 16.89 5.95
C GLY A 226 -4.30 16.26 6.24
N ALA A 227 -4.20 15.67 7.41
CA ALA A 227 -3.04 14.90 7.80
C ALA A 227 -3.42 13.77 8.75
N LEU A 228 -2.71 12.65 8.61
CA LEU A 228 -2.67 11.56 9.58
C LEU A 228 -1.29 11.57 10.22
N ALA A 229 -1.23 11.44 11.54
CA ALA A 229 0.04 11.33 12.27
C ALA A 229 -0.04 10.26 13.35
N ASN A 230 1.07 9.56 13.58
CA ASN A 230 1.21 8.65 14.70
C ASN A 230 2.66 8.58 15.18
N ASN A 231 2.85 8.10 16.40
CA ASN A 231 4.15 7.66 16.89
C ASN A 231 3.99 6.34 17.62
N GLN A 232 4.90 5.43 17.41
CA GLN A 232 4.87 4.11 18.01
C GLN A 232 6.17 3.84 18.76
N TRP A 233 6.04 3.22 19.95
CA TRP A 233 7.14 2.76 20.78
C TRP A 233 7.05 1.24 20.95
N SER A 234 8.20 0.54 20.84
CA SER A 234 8.24 -0.87 21.16
C SER A 234 8.20 -1.10 22.67
N PHE A 235 7.46 -2.14 23.09
CA PHE A 235 7.32 -2.52 24.49
C PHE A 235 7.64 -4.00 24.76
N ALA A 236 7.67 -4.85 23.71
CA ALA A 236 7.98 -6.27 23.80
C ALA A 236 8.55 -6.81 22.47
N GLY A 237 8.97 -8.07 22.46
CA GLY A 237 9.41 -8.78 21.25
C GLY A 237 10.85 -9.26 21.33
N TRP A 238 11.28 -9.95 20.28
CA TRP A 238 12.60 -10.62 20.18
C TRP A 238 13.61 -9.85 19.31
N GLY A 239 13.18 -8.87 18.53
CA GLY A 239 14.06 -8.05 17.70
C GLY A 239 15.12 -7.35 18.55
N LYS A 240 16.33 -7.18 18.00
CA LYS A 240 17.49 -6.60 18.73
C LYS A 240 17.36 -5.10 18.96
N LYS A 241 16.73 -4.37 18.04
CA LYS A 241 16.60 -2.90 18.10
C LYS A 241 15.24 -2.51 18.65
N SER A 242 15.21 -1.55 19.56
CA SER A 242 13.97 -0.88 19.97
C SER A 242 13.41 -0.05 18.83
N VAL A 243 12.11 0.22 18.88
CA VAL A 243 11.40 1.06 17.91
C VAL A 243 10.90 2.31 18.63
N ASN A 244 11.17 3.47 18.07
CA ASN A 244 10.52 4.74 18.36
C ASN A 244 10.37 5.46 17.02
N ALA A 245 9.23 5.22 16.37
CA ALA A 245 9.00 5.62 14.97
C ALA A 245 7.82 6.57 14.88
N PHE A 246 8.06 7.71 14.26
CA PHE A 246 7.06 8.70 13.92
C PHE A 246 6.67 8.61 12.45
N LEU A 247 5.41 8.84 12.17
CA LEU A 247 4.87 8.96 10.84
C LEU A 247 3.92 10.14 10.77
N VAL A 248 4.06 10.97 9.76
CA VAL A 248 3.03 11.94 9.36
C VAL A 248 2.79 11.85 7.86
N GLN A 249 1.53 11.77 7.49
CA GLN A 249 1.06 11.72 6.11
C GLN A 249 0.12 12.90 5.88
N PRO A 250 0.64 14.08 5.47
CA PRO A 250 -0.19 15.13 4.91
C PRO A 250 -0.78 14.64 3.58
N PHE A 251 -2.00 15.02 3.28
CA PHE A 251 -2.61 14.71 2.01
C PHE A 251 -3.42 15.90 1.50
N ILE A 252 -3.36 16.11 0.20
CA ILE A 252 -4.15 17.09 -0.51
C ILE A 252 -4.62 16.51 -1.83
N ASN A 253 -5.92 16.57 -2.08
CA ASN A 253 -6.53 16.10 -3.30
C ASN A 253 -7.43 17.20 -3.88
N TYR A 254 -7.44 17.31 -5.21
CA TYR A 254 -8.36 18.15 -5.94
C TYR A 254 -9.20 17.31 -6.88
N ASN A 255 -10.50 17.28 -6.67
CA ASN A 255 -11.44 16.45 -7.40
C ASN A 255 -12.02 17.23 -8.60
N PHE A 256 -11.92 16.63 -9.79
CA PHE A 256 -12.54 17.10 -11.02
C PHE A 256 -13.88 16.38 -11.25
N SER A 257 -14.59 16.81 -12.28
CA SER A 257 -15.76 16.09 -12.77
C SER A 257 -15.38 14.66 -13.24
N HIS A 258 -16.37 13.77 -13.29
CA HIS A 258 -16.22 12.39 -13.78
C HIS A 258 -15.22 11.53 -12.97
N GLY A 259 -15.06 11.83 -11.68
CA GLY A 259 -14.28 11.02 -10.73
C GLY A 259 -12.75 11.11 -10.86
N TRP A 260 -12.21 11.97 -11.72
CA TRP A 260 -10.78 12.26 -11.77
C TRP A 260 -10.34 13.13 -10.61
N TYR A 261 -9.10 12.95 -10.13
CA TYR A 261 -8.51 13.84 -9.13
C TYR A 261 -6.98 13.88 -9.22
N LEU A 262 -6.42 15.00 -8.80
CA LEU A 262 -5.00 15.12 -8.48
C LEU A 262 -4.81 14.80 -7.00
N THR A 263 -3.67 14.19 -6.66
CA THR A 263 -3.37 13.76 -5.30
C THR A 263 -1.91 13.98 -4.95
N SER A 264 -1.66 14.40 -3.73
CA SER A 264 -0.35 14.30 -3.08
C SER A 264 -0.57 13.80 -1.65
N SER A 265 0.05 12.68 -1.30
CA SER A 265 -0.03 12.08 0.03
C SER A 265 1.30 11.42 0.42
N PRO A 266 2.37 12.22 0.56
CA PRO A 266 3.69 11.74 0.97
C PRO A 266 3.63 11.16 2.39
N ILE A 267 4.38 10.09 2.65
CA ILE A 267 4.53 9.50 3.99
C ILE A 267 5.89 9.92 4.53
N ILE A 268 5.88 10.94 5.39
CA ILE A 268 7.08 11.43 6.08
C ILE A 268 7.29 10.58 7.32
N THR A 269 8.49 10.05 7.52
CA THR A 269 8.81 9.21 8.68
C THR A 269 10.05 9.70 9.41
N ALA A 270 10.10 9.42 10.72
CA ALA A 270 11.31 9.58 11.51
C ALA A 270 11.54 8.38 12.43
N ASP A 271 12.77 7.88 12.44
CA ASP A 271 13.26 6.98 13.49
C ASP A 271 14.00 7.80 14.55
N TRP A 272 13.37 8.01 15.70
CA TRP A 272 13.95 8.83 16.77
C TRP A 272 15.21 8.22 17.41
N LEU A 273 15.43 6.91 17.22
CA LEU A 273 16.59 6.19 17.73
C LEU A 273 17.76 6.17 16.75
N ALA A 274 17.54 6.55 15.50
CA ALA A 274 18.60 6.67 14.50
C ALA A 274 19.47 7.93 14.71
N ALA A 275 20.69 7.89 14.18
CA ALA A 275 21.52 9.07 14.08
C ALA A 275 20.80 10.20 13.32
N SER A 276 21.16 11.45 13.59
CA SER A 276 20.46 12.60 13.00
C SER A 276 20.46 12.60 11.46
N ALA A 277 21.51 12.08 10.83
CA ALA A 277 21.63 11.96 9.38
C ALA A 277 20.73 10.87 8.77
N ASP A 278 20.33 9.87 9.56
CA ASP A 278 19.50 8.72 9.13
C ASP A 278 18.09 8.75 9.69
N ARG A 279 17.74 9.82 10.40
CA ARG A 279 16.49 9.92 11.15
C ARG A 279 15.26 10.08 10.27
N TRP A 280 15.35 10.93 9.25
CA TRP A 280 14.19 11.38 8.49
C TRP A 280 14.13 10.77 7.09
N THR A 281 12.92 10.43 6.66
CA THR A 281 12.57 10.22 5.25
C THR A 281 11.49 11.23 4.89
N LEU A 282 11.80 12.11 3.91
CA LEU A 282 10.90 13.16 3.45
C LEU A 282 10.66 13.00 1.94
N PRO A 283 9.56 12.38 1.54
CA PRO A 283 9.15 12.30 0.13
C PRO A 283 8.41 13.56 -0.31
N ILE A 284 8.63 13.98 -1.56
CA ILE A 284 7.88 15.04 -2.23
C ILE A 284 7.39 14.48 -3.56
N GLY A 285 6.13 14.71 -3.89
CA GLY A 285 5.56 14.24 -5.14
C GLY A 285 4.04 14.22 -5.12
N GLY A 286 3.47 13.56 -6.11
CA GLY A 286 2.03 13.44 -6.26
C GLY A 286 1.66 12.59 -7.45
N GLY A 287 0.40 12.61 -7.81
CA GLY A 287 -0.11 11.78 -8.88
C GLY A 287 -1.54 12.10 -9.26
N VAL A 288 -2.13 11.16 -9.95
CA VAL A 288 -3.52 11.23 -10.44
C VAL A 288 -4.27 10.00 -10.00
N GLY A 289 -5.57 10.15 -9.83
CA GLY A 289 -6.45 9.03 -9.58
C GLY A 289 -7.79 9.20 -10.28
N LYS A 290 -8.51 8.10 -10.37
CA LYS A 290 -9.85 8.05 -10.95
C LYS A 290 -10.71 7.08 -10.18
N LEU A 291 -11.91 7.52 -9.84
CA LEU A 291 -13.01 6.67 -9.41
C LEU A 291 -13.86 6.30 -10.63
N PHE A 292 -14.17 5.03 -10.78
CA PHE A 292 -15.03 4.50 -11.84
C PHE A 292 -15.76 3.25 -11.34
N LYS A 293 -16.80 2.81 -12.08
CA LYS A 293 -17.47 1.52 -11.82
C LYS A 293 -17.02 0.48 -12.83
N LEU A 294 -16.79 -0.74 -12.34
CA LEU A 294 -16.66 -1.93 -13.19
C LEU A 294 -17.88 -2.80 -12.95
N GLY A 295 -18.87 -2.71 -13.85
CA GLY A 295 -20.21 -3.18 -13.58
C GLY A 295 -20.84 -2.45 -12.39
N LYS A 296 -21.24 -3.18 -11.36
CA LYS A 296 -21.80 -2.60 -10.12
C LYS A 296 -20.73 -2.24 -9.06
N GLN A 297 -19.47 -2.62 -9.26
CA GLN A 297 -18.41 -2.45 -8.27
C GLN A 297 -17.69 -1.10 -8.47
N PRO A 298 -17.79 -0.15 -7.53
CA PRO A 298 -16.98 1.06 -7.56
C PRO A 298 -15.53 0.73 -7.24
N ILE A 299 -14.61 1.30 -8.04
CA ILE A 299 -13.17 1.11 -7.92
C ILE A 299 -12.50 2.48 -7.97
N ASN A 300 -11.55 2.70 -7.09
CA ASN A 300 -10.65 3.85 -7.12
C ASN A 300 -9.24 3.39 -7.51
N ALA A 301 -8.72 3.89 -8.63
CA ALA A 301 -7.35 3.63 -9.07
C ALA A 301 -6.52 4.91 -8.96
N GLN A 302 -5.27 4.78 -8.49
CA GLN A 302 -4.35 5.90 -8.29
C GLN A 302 -2.95 5.53 -8.72
N LEU A 303 -2.25 6.46 -9.37
CA LEU A 303 -0.83 6.37 -9.69
C LEU A 303 -0.13 7.65 -9.20
N ALA A 304 0.93 7.50 -8.40
CA ALA A 304 1.69 8.63 -7.85
C ALA A 304 3.18 8.31 -7.77
N ALA A 305 4.01 9.32 -7.91
CA ALA A 305 5.46 9.22 -7.77
C ALA A 305 5.96 10.21 -6.71
N TYR A 306 6.94 9.78 -5.90
CA TYR A 306 7.53 10.57 -4.82
C TYR A 306 9.05 10.44 -4.85
N SER A 307 9.77 11.57 -4.81
CA SER A 307 11.21 11.63 -4.64
C SER A 307 11.54 11.87 -3.17
N ASN A 308 12.42 11.06 -2.58
CA ASN A 308 12.88 11.24 -1.21
C ASN A 308 13.98 12.31 -1.16
N VAL A 309 13.58 13.57 -0.89
CA VAL A 309 14.51 14.70 -0.82
C VAL A 309 15.37 14.68 0.45
N VAL A 310 14.89 14.01 1.49
CA VAL A 310 15.68 13.59 2.67
C VAL A 310 15.45 12.10 2.83
N LYS A 311 16.53 11.36 3.02
CA LYS A 311 16.51 9.90 3.22
C LYS A 311 17.67 9.45 4.09
N PRO A 312 17.59 8.32 4.78
CA PRO A 312 18.71 7.69 5.44
C PRO A 312 19.88 7.49 4.45
N GLN A 313 21.10 7.78 4.89
CA GLN A 313 22.31 7.61 4.06
C GLN A 313 22.57 6.14 3.74
N GLN A 314 22.21 5.25 4.67
CA GLN A 314 22.34 3.82 4.49
C GLN A 314 20.97 3.19 4.20
N GLY A 315 20.74 2.76 2.96
CA GLY A 315 19.60 1.96 2.56
C GLY A 315 18.27 2.70 2.35
N GLY A 316 18.27 4.05 2.40
CA GLY A 316 17.09 4.83 2.03
C GLY A 316 16.84 4.79 0.52
N ALA A 317 15.58 4.59 0.09
CA ALA A 317 15.22 4.65 -1.31
C ALA A 317 15.36 6.07 -1.88
N ASP A 318 15.71 6.20 -3.16
CA ASP A 318 15.79 7.50 -3.85
C ASP A 318 14.41 8.05 -4.19
N TRP A 319 13.54 7.19 -4.69
CA TRP A 319 12.19 7.56 -5.07
C TRP A 319 11.24 6.36 -5.00
N GLN A 320 9.96 6.64 -5.01
CA GLN A 320 8.89 5.65 -4.93
C GLN A 320 7.87 5.87 -6.04
N LEU A 321 7.49 4.79 -6.73
CA LEU A 321 6.27 4.74 -7.54
C LEU A 321 5.20 4.01 -6.74
N ARG A 322 4.03 4.64 -6.58
CA ARG A 322 2.88 4.08 -5.89
C ARG A 322 1.74 3.87 -6.88
N PHE A 323 1.28 2.63 -6.96
CA PHE A 323 0.07 2.27 -7.69
C PHE A 323 -0.93 1.63 -6.73
N GLN A 324 -2.14 2.17 -6.67
CA GLN A 324 -3.19 1.68 -5.78
C GLN A 324 -4.45 1.36 -6.56
N VAL A 325 -5.06 0.23 -6.24
CA VAL A 325 -6.45 -0.12 -6.61
C VAL A 325 -7.22 -0.36 -5.33
N GLN A 326 -8.35 0.32 -5.18
CA GLN A 326 -9.19 0.25 -3.99
C GLN A 326 -10.61 -0.14 -4.38
N PHE A 327 -11.06 -1.27 -3.85
CA PHE A 327 -12.45 -1.72 -3.98
C PHE A 327 -13.29 -1.08 -2.89
N LEU A 328 -14.47 -0.59 -3.27
CA LEU A 328 -15.36 0.16 -2.38
C LEU A 328 -16.66 -0.63 -2.22
N PHE A 329 -17.16 -0.66 -1.00
CA PHE A 329 -18.42 -1.35 -0.65
C PHE A 329 -19.31 -0.35 0.08
N PRO A 330 -20.02 0.54 -0.67
CA PRO A 330 -21.00 1.45 -0.11
C PRO A 330 -22.07 0.66 0.67
N LYS A 331 -22.50 1.23 1.81
CA LYS A 331 -23.56 0.66 2.64
C LYS A 331 -24.90 1.10 2.12
#